data_28653a319612180c8df3c4c7b8f022a0
#
_entry.id   28653a319612180c8df3c4c7b8f022a0
#
_cell.length_a   1.000
_cell.length_b   1.000
_cell.length_c   1.000
_cell.angle_alpha   90.00
_cell.angle_beta   90.00
_cell.angle_gamma   90.00
#
_symmetry.space_group_name_H-M   'P 1'
#
loop_
_entity.id
_entity.type
_entity.pdbx_description
1 polymer ?
#
loop_
_entity_poly.entity_id
_entity_poly.type
_entity_poly.pdbx_seq_one_letter_code
_entity_poly.pdbx_strand_id
1 'polypeptide(L)'
;MIKIVQYFRKTLSARISLWVLMSVTILFVAALVIMFRYSHHAIEQESLAKTQQMLDGKVLQIDNQLHKVEVATRNMLWNVEQHLDNPDAMVTYSVKMLESNPDITGCAIAFEPGYYKEKGESYITYTYRMEEDKDEIMVTHDPLVIEPDMFSDVPYWQVNWYNIPKQENLTCWVRPHAPNDTVNSTVVSCCMPIHDKQGSIVGVMAADISVAWLSRVVLDSKPFPHSYCMMLGVQGTYIIHPDSTKLYHSMLRDVARQEPDERVGELVESMLAGESGCRSVRLFGKDSYVLFKSLNNKHWSACIVCPESDIFEASHRQQSYMTVIILLGIVLIVSFCFCFVSRQLAPLNMLAKSAQRIARGNYSGTIPSTNRTDEIGVLQNSFGAMQTSLYRHIQQMRELSRNLKEQNETLGAIHEEVKDADNIKMNLIHKIADKMILPIKGIVAIVDDLSSRHAELKKEDVVSMSEDVMNHTKTITDLLDQMLDIPKKNRKDGEDKTASSVLDRVAGEESETKNRPNS
;
A
#
# COMPACT_ATOMS: atom_id res chain seq x y z
N MET A 1 5.03 42.46 -3.62
CA MET A 1 6.12 41.59 -4.08
C MET A 1 7.45 42.32 -4.30
N ILE A 2 7.49 43.44 -5.01
CA ILE A 2 8.73 44.19 -5.33
C ILE A 2 9.49 44.70 -4.07
N LYS A 3 8.81 45.18 -3.03
CA LYS A 3 9.44 45.63 -1.78
C LYS A 3 10.09 44.50 -0.97
N ILE A 4 9.54 43.28 -1.04
CA ILE A 4 10.08 42.10 -0.38
C ILE A 4 11.37 41.65 -1.08
N VAL A 5 11.40 41.61 -2.41
CA VAL A 5 12.58 41.26 -3.21
C VAL A 5 13.71 42.26 -3.01
N GLN A 6 13.42 43.57 -2.87
CA GLN A 6 14.41 44.58 -2.56
C GLN A 6 15.00 44.48 -1.14
N TYR A 7 14.21 44.02 -0.17
CA TYR A 7 14.67 43.75 1.20
C TYR A 7 15.66 42.59 1.23
N PHE A 8 15.35 41.50 0.48
CA PHE A 8 16.26 40.35 0.36
C PHE A 8 17.56 40.64 -0.38
N ARG A 9 17.57 41.62 -1.26
CA ARG A 9 18.84 42.04 -1.97
C ARG A 9 19.76 42.88 -1.11
N LYS A 10 19.29 43.58 -0.08
CA LYS A 10 20.06 44.58 0.67
C LYS A 10 20.75 44.07 1.94
N THR A 11 20.36 42.90 2.47
CA THR A 11 20.91 42.41 3.74
C THR A 11 21.58 41.06 3.58
N LEU A 12 22.81 40.90 4.06
CA LEU A 12 23.53 39.63 4.04
C LEU A 12 22.76 38.51 4.74
N SER A 13 22.12 38.88 5.86
CA SER A 13 21.30 37.96 6.63
C SER A 13 20.11 37.36 5.85
N ALA A 14 19.42 38.20 5.06
CA ALA A 14 18.33 37.74 4.23
C ALA A 14 18.80 36.81 3.09
N ARG A 15 19.98 37.01 2.56
CA ARG A 15 20.57 36.11 1.55
C ARG A 15 20.93 34.76 2.14
N ILE A 16 21.56 34.70 3.30
CA ILE A 16 21.91 33.47 3.98
C ILE A 16 20.61 32.69 4.35
N SER A 17 19.62 33.41 4.90
CA SER A 17 18.31 32.83 5.19
C SER A 17 17.65 32.21 3.96
N LEU A 18 17.69 32.89 2.82
CA LEU A 18 17.10 32.43 1.58
C LEU A 18 17.80 31.15 1.07
N TRP A 19 19.14 31.13 1.13
CA TRP A 19 19.90 29.94 0.72
C TRP A 19 19.63 28.73 1.61
N VAL A 20 19.61 28.92 2.94
CA VAL A 20 19.29 27.85 3.90
C VAL A 20 17.86 27.38 3.70
N LEU A 21 16.90 28.31 3.58
CA LEU A 21 15.51 27.98 3.33
C LEU A 21 15.35 27.19 2.03
N MET A 22 15.99 27.66 0.95
CA MET A 22 15.93 27.03 -0.36
C MET A 22 16.53 25.61 -0.33
N SER A 23 17.68 25.42 0.31
CA SER A 23 18.31 24.10 0.43
C SER A 23 17.48 23.13 1.26
N VAL A 24 16.94 23.56 2.39
CA VAL A 24 16.08 22.74 3.26
C VAL A 24 14.79 22.38 2.53
N THR A 25 14.17 23.34 1.83
CA THR A 25 12.93 23.11 1.06
C THR A 25 13.17 22.13 -0.09
N ILE A 26 14.28 22.27 -0.83
CA ILE A 26 14.65 21.35 -1.91
C ILE A 26 14.84 19.93 -1.38
N LEU A 27 15.60 19.76 -0.29
CA LEU A 27 15.81 18.45 0.34
C LEU A 27 14.52 17.84 0.83
N PHE A 28 13.65 18.63 1.45
CA PHE A 28 12.35 18.17 1.92
C PHE A 28 11.45 17.73 0.77
N VAL A 29 11.36 18.54 -0.30
CA VAL A 29 10.58 18.19 -1.50
C VAL A 29 11.15 16.95 -2.18
N ALA A 30 12.48 16.84 -2.31
CA ALA A 30 13.12 15.67 -2.88
C ALA A 30 12.81 14.38 -2.08
N ALA A 31 12.93 14.45 -0.75
CA ALA A 31 12.60 13.33 0.13
C ALA A 31 11.13 12.90 -0.01
N LEU A 32 10.22 13.87 -0.11
CA LEU A 32 8.79 13.61 -0.29
C LEU A 32 8.47 13.00 -1.66
N VAL A 33 9.11 13.47 -2.73
CA VAL A 33 8.94 12.88 -4.07
C VAL A 33 9.42 11.43 -4.10
N ILE A 34 10.57 11.15 -3.47
CA ILE A 34 11.08 9.77 -3.36
C ILE A 34 10.11 8.90 -2.56
N MET A 35 9.66 9.38 -1.41
CA MET A 35 8.70 8.65 -0.57
C MET A 35 7.38 8.40 -1.30
N PHE A 36 6.89 9.39 -2.04
CA PHE A 36 5.67 9.27 -2.85
C PHE A 36 5.82 8.19 -3.93
N ARG A 37 6.93 8.23 -4.69
CA ARG A 37 7.21 7.20 -5.71
C ARG A 37 7.30 5.80 -5.12
N TYR A 38 7.99 5.68 -3.99
CA TYR A 38 8.12 4.40 -3.29
C TYR A 38 6.77 3.88 -2.78
N SER A 39 5.97 4.74 -2.15
CA SER A 39 4.64 4.39 -1.65
C SER A 39 3.69 3.97 -2.78
N HIS A 40 3.71 4.70 -3.91
CA HIS A 40 2.88 4.38 -5.07
C HIS A 40 3.21 2.99 -5.63
N HIS A 41 4.50 2.71 -5.82
CA HIS A 41 4.95 1.40 -6.31
C HIS A 41 4.66 0.26 -5.33
N ALA A 42 4.82 0.50 -4.03
CA ALA A 42 4.50 -0.48 -3.00
C ALA A 42 3.01 -0.84 -2.98
N ILE A 43 2.11 0.16 -3.09
CA ILE A 43 0.66 -0.05 -3.15
C ILE A 43 0.27 -0.83 -4.41
N GLU A 44 0.85 -0.50 -5.55
CA GLU A 44 0.63 -1.23 -6.81
C GLU A 44 0.99 -2.70 -6.64
N GLN A 45 2.21 -2.99 -6.20
CA GLN A 45 2.69 -4.37 -6.02
C GLN A 45 1.84 -5.15 -5.01
N GLU A 46 1.50 -4.55 -3.87
CA GLU A 46 0.69 -5.20 -2.85
C GLU A 46 -0.73 -5.51 -3.37
N SER A 47 -1.34 -4.57 -4.08
CA SER A 47 -2.67 -4.73 -4.66
C SER A 47 -2.70 -5.81 -5.73
N LEU A 48 -1.70 -5.85 -6.61
CA LEU A 48 -1.57 -6.88 -7.63
C LEU A 48 -1.30 -8.25 -7.01
N ALA A 49 -0.42 -8.34 -6.01
CA ALA A 49 -0.14 -9.59 -5.30
C ALA A 49 -1.38 -10.15 -4.60
N LYS A 50 -2.16 -9.31 -3.93
CA LYS A 50 -3.43 -9.69 -3.30
C LYS A 50 -4.45 -10.19 -4.33
N THR A 51 -4.54 -9.50 -5.46
CA THR A 51 -5.44 -9.90 -6.55
C THR A 51 -4.99 -11.23 -7.17
N GLN A 52 -3.69 -11.42 -7.35
CA GLN A 52 -3.14 -12.69 -7.83
C GLN A 52 -3.44 -13.84 -6.87
N GLN A 53 -3.26 -13.64 -5.58
CA GLN A 53 -3.58 -14.64 -4.56
C GLN A 53 -5.08 -15.00 -4.57
N MET A 54 -5.95 -14.01 -4.78
CA MET A 54 -7.39 -14.24 -4.92
C MET A 54 -7.70 -15.06 -6.17
N LEU A 55 -7.10 -14.71 -7.32
CA LEU A 55 -7.26 -15.47 -8.56
C LEU A 55 -6.79 -16.92 -8.39
N ASP A 56 -5.63 -17.11 -7.77
CA ASP A 56 -5.06 -18.44 -7.49
C ASP A 56 -6.00 -19.29 -6.64
N GLY A 57 -6.57 -18.69 -5.59
CA GLY A 57 -7.55 -19.34 -4.74
C GLY A 57 -8.82 -19.75 -5.48
N LYS A 58 -9.34 -18.86 -6.33
CA LYS A 58 -10.53 -19.15 -7.15
C LYS A 58 -10.28 -20.24 -8.18
N VAL A 59 -9.16 -20.17 -8.90
CA VAL A 59 -8.77 -21.20 -9.87
C VAL A 59 -8.63 -22.55 -9.18
N LEU A 60 -7.97 -22.60 -8.03
CA LEU A 60 -7.83 -23.83 -7.25
C LEU A 60 -9.20 -24.38 -6.80
N GLN A 61 -10.10 -23.53 -6.36
CA GLN A 61 -11.46 -23.94 -5.96
C GLN A 61 -12.22 -24.54 -7.14
N ILE A 62 -12.13 -23.90 -8.32
CA ILE A 62 -12.77 -24.40 -9.54
C ILE A 62 -12.15 -25.71 -9.97
N ASP A 63 -10.81 -25.78 -10.06
CA ASP A 63 -10.10 -27.00 -10.46
C ASP A 63 -10.42 -28.18 -9.55
N ASN A 64 -10.46 -27.98 -8.23
CA ASN A 64 -10.84 -29.00 -7.27
C ASN A 64 -12.28 -29.51 -7.50
N GLN A 65 -13.20 -28.61 -7.82
CA GLN A 65 -14.58 -29.00 -8.08
C GLN A 65 -14.72 -29.75 -9.40
N LEU A 66 -14.08 -29.25 -10.46
CA LEU A 66 -14.07 -29.94 -11.75
C LEU A 66 -13.41 -31.33 -11.62
N HIS A 67 -12.35 -31.43 -10.85
CA HIS A 67 -11.68 -32.71 -10.59
C HIS A 67 -12.58 -33.70 -9.83
N LYS A 68 -13.36 -33.23 -8.83
CA LYS A 68 -14.34 -34.08 -8.15
C LYS A 68 -15.36 -34.67 -9.13
N VAL A 69 -15.86 -33.83 -10.05
CA VAL A 69 -16.81 -34.28 -11.08
C VAL A 69 -16.14 -35.29 -12.03
N GLU A 70 -14.91 -35.05 -12.45
CA GLU A 70 -14.16 -36.01 -13.28
C GLU A 70 -14.00 -37.37 -12.60
N VAL A 71 -13.63 -37.35 -11.31
CA VAL A 71 -13.47 -38.59 -10.53
C VAL A 71 -14.80 -39.30 -10.38
N ALA A 72 -15.86 -38.57 -10.06
CA ALA A 72 -17.21 -39.17 -9.94
C ALA A 72 -17.68 -39.78 -11.27
N THR A 73 -17.48 -39.04 -12.37
CA THR A 73 -17.85 -39.51 -13.73
C THR A 73 -17.03 -40.74 -14.11
N ARG A 74 -15.73 -40.76 -13.87
CA ARG A 74 -14.88 -41.91 -14.15
C ARG A 74 -15.27 -43.16 -13.35
N ASN A 75 -15.58 -42.98 -12.08
CA ASN A 75 -16.04 -44.09 -11.23
C ASN A 75 -17.38 -44.66 -11.72
N MET A 76 -18.30 -43.80 -12.15
CA MET A 76 -19.56 -44.26 -12.70
C MET A 76 -19.39 -44.87 -14.08
N LEU A 77 -18.54 -44.30 -14.93
CA LEU A 77 -18.19 -44.83 -16.26
C LEU A 77 -17.69 -46.26 -16.17
N TRP A 78 -16.85 -46.59 -15.19
CA TRP A 78 -16.40 -47.95 -14.96
C TRP A 78 -17.60 -48.92 -14.73
N ASN A 79 -18.62 -48.51 -13.97
CA ASN A 79 -19.83 -49.32 -13.77
C ASN A 79 -20.61 -49.49 -15.07
N VAL A 80 -20.75 -48.42 -15.86
CA VAL A 80 -21.40 -48.42 -17.17
C VAL A 80 -20.70 -49.45 -18.11
N GLU A 81 -19.39 -49.36 -18.21
CA GLU A 81 -18.58 -50.26 -19.08
C GLU A 81 -18.63 -51.75 -18.68
N GLN A 82 -18.86 -52.06 -17.39
CA GLN A 82 -19.02 -53.41 -16.91
C GLN A 82 -20.42 -54.01 -17.24
N HIS A 83 -21.41 -53.19 -17.52
CA HIS A 83 -22.80 -53.61 -17.68
C HIS A 83 -23.43 -53.15 -19.01
N LEU A 84 -22.63 -53.13 -20.07
CA LEU A 84 -23.04 -52.76 -21.42
C LEU A 84 -24.10 -53.70 -22.01
N ASP A 85 -24.23 -54.93 -21.47
CA ASP A 85 -25.24 -55.92 -21.83
C ASP A 85 -26.65 -55.60 -21.29
N ASN A 86 -26.75 -54.64 -20.38
CA ASN A 86 -28.02 -54.28 -19.74
C ASN A 86 -28.34 -52.77 -19.92
N PRO A 87 -29.04 -52.36 -21.00
CA PRO A 87 -29.39 -50.98 -21.24
C PRO A 87 -30.26 -50.36 -20.14
N ASP A 88 -31.10 -51.14 -19.46
CA ASP A 88 -31.98 -50.59 -18.42
C ASP A 88 -31.20 -50.20 -17.16
N ALA A 89 -30.03 -50.77 -16.94
CA ALA A 89 -29.13 -50.36 -15.85
C ALA A 89 -28.61 -48.94 -16.01
N MET A 90 -28.55 -48.41 -17.25
CA MET A 90 -28.03 -47.07 -17.54
C MET A 90 -28.84 -45.96 -16.84
N VAL A 91 -30.14 -46.11 -16.76
CA VAL A 91 -31.01 -45.21 -15.99
C VAL A 91 -30.63 -45.22 -14.51
N THR A 92 -30.41 -46.40 -13.96
CA THR A 92 -30.03 -46.52 -12.55
C THR A 92 -28.67 -45.86 -12.28
N TYR A 93 -27.73 -45.99 -13.21
CA TYR A 93 -26.40 -45.36 -13.07
C TYR A 93 -26.47 -43.86 -13.20
N SER A 94 -27.26 -43.31 -14.14
CA SER A 94 -27.42 -41.86 -14.27
C SER A 94 -28.12 -41.24 -13.05
N VAL A 95 -29.13 -41.90 -12.49
CA VAL A 95 -29.83 -41.48 -11.24
C VAL A 95 -28.85 -41.53 -10.05
N LYS A 96 -28.12 -42.64 -9.87
CA LYS A 96 -27.15 -42.78 -8.78
C LYS A 96 -26.03 -41.74 -8.87
N MET A 97 -25.63 -41.34 -10.10
CA MET A 97 -24.65 -40.29 -10.31
C MET A 97 -25.10 -39.00 -9.65
N LEU A 98 -26.35 -38.60 -9.87
CA LEU A 98 -26.90 -37.38 -9.26
C LEU A 98 -27.12 -37.56 -7.74
N GLU A 99 -27.71 -38.65 -7.31
CA GLU A 99 -27.96 -38.89 -5.87
C GLU A 99 -26.69 -38.83 -5.04
N SER A 100 -25.59 -39.41 -5.56
CA SER A 100 -24.30 -39.45 -4.86
C SER A 100 -23.49 -38.17 -4.96
N ASN A 101 -23.84 -37.26 -5.87
CA ASN A 101 -23.03 -36.06 -6.18
C ASN A 101 -23.94 -34.83 -6.31
N PRO A 102 -24.18 -34.08 -5.21
CA PRO A 102 -25.09 -32.94 -5.20
C PRO A 102 -24.69 -31.81 -6.15
N ASP A 103 -23.40 -31.72 -6.49
CA ASP A 103 -22.85 -30.69 -7.37
C ASP A 103 -23.09 -30.98 -8.86
N ILE A 104 -23.50 -32.21 -9.20
CA ILE A 104 -23.82 -32.62 -10.56
C ILE A 104 -25.32 -32.36 -10.79
N THR A 105 -25.59 -31.57 -11.82
CA THR A 105 -26.97 -31.16 -12.16
C THR A 105 -27.61 -32.03 -13.24
N GLY A 106 -26.79 -32.73 -14.04
CA GLY A 106 -27.29 -33.65 -15.07
C GLY A 106 -26.30 -34.78 -15.34
N CYS A 107 -26.80 -35.88 -15.84
CA CYS A 107 -25.98 -37.03 -16.29
C CYS A 107 -26.61 -37.66 -17.55
N ALA A 108 -25.87 -37.61 -18.65
CA ALA A 108 -26.21 -38.27 -19.90
C ALA A 108 -25.35 -39.53 -20.07
N ILE A 109 -26.00 -40.63 -20.51
CA ILE A 109 -25.33 -41.83 -21.00
C ILE A 109 -25.91 -42.13 -22.38
N ALA A 110 -25.13 -41.90 -23.42
CA ALA A 110 -25.58 -42.01 -24.80
C ALA A 110 -24.70 -42.99 -25.57
N PHE A 111 -25.32 -43.80 -26.41
CA PHE A 111 -24.64 -44.82 -27.18
C PHE A 111 -24.67 -44.50 -28.68
N GLU A 112 -23.80 -45.17 -29.43
CA GLU A 112 -23.81 -45.10 -30.89
C GLU A 112 -25.20 -45.48 -31.45
N PRO A 113 -25.66 -44.81 -32.50
CA PRO A 113 -26.86 -45.19 -33.18
C PRO A 113 -26.83 -46.66 -33.60
N GLY A 114 -27.88 -47.40 -33.24
CA GLY A 114 -27.98 -48.82 -33.55
C GLY A 114 -27.19 -49.78 -32.63
N TYR A 115 -26.55 -49.28 -31.56
CA TYR A 115 -25.84 -50.11 -30.59
C TYR A 115 -26.80 -51.06 -29.86
N TYR A 116 -27.92 -50.55 -29.31
CA TYR A 116 -29.00 -51.32 -28.73
C TYR A 116 -30.17 -51.46 -29.69
N LYS A 117 -30.14 -52.42 -30.60
CA LYS A 117 -31.18 -52.60 -31.63
C LYS A 117 -32.56 -52.78 -31.07
N GLU A 118 -32.68 -53.33 -29.87
CA GLU A 118 -33.96 -53.52 -29.15
C GLU A 118 -34.55 -52.22 -28.57
N LYS A 119 -33.74 -51.18 -28.42
CA LYS A 119 -34.15 -49.86 -27.89
C LYS A 119 -34.43 -48.85 -28.99
N GLY A 120 -34.33 -49.22 -30.25
CA GLY A 120 -34.59 -48.37 -31.41
C GLY A 120 -33.30 -47.94 -32.16
N GLU A 121 -33.42 -46.89 -32.95
CA GLU A 121 -32.35 -46.38 -33.78
C GLU A 121 -31.23 -45.71 -32.94
N SER A 122 -31.59 -45.12 -31.81
CA SER A 122 -30.66 -44.45 -30.88
C SER A 122 -31.08 -44.73 -29.43
N TYR A 123 -30.10 -44.72 -28.54
CA TYR A 123 -30.34 -44.90 -27.11
C TYR A 123 -29.55 -43.91 -26.28
N ILE A 124 -30.26 -43.08 -25.55
CA ILE A 124 -29.74 -42.15 -24.55
C ILE A 124 -30.62 -42.20 -23.30
N THR A 125 -29.99 -42.05 -22.16
CA THR A 125 -30.69 -41.69 -20.92
C THR A 125 -30.10 -40.41 -20.39
N TYR A 126 -30.94 -39.44 -20.08
CA TYR A 126 -30.51 -38.20 -19.45
C TYR A 126 -31.32 -38.01 -18.17
N THR A 127 -30.61 -37.78 -17.11
CA THR A 127 -31.14 -37.53 -15.79
C THR A 127 -30.69 -36.18 -15.32
N TYR A 128 -31.59 -35.34 -14.85
CA TYR A 128 -31.26 -33.97 -14.44
C TYR A 128 -32.06 -33.56 -13.21
N ARG A 129 -31.55 -32.53 -12.49
CA ARG A 129 -32.25 -31.91 -11.36
C ARG A 129 -33.05 -30.72 -11.83
N MET A 130 -34.27 -30.58 -11.31
CA MET A 130 -35.09 -29.39 -11.55
C MET A 130 -34.47 -28.18 -10.83
N GLU A 131 -34.47 -27.02 -11.47
CA GLU A 131 -33.95 -25.79 -10.84
C GLU A 131 -34.83 -25.33 -9.68
N GLU A 132 -36.14 -25.56 -9.75
CA GLU A 132 -37.10 -25.15 -8.72
C GLU A 132 -37.09 -26.10 -7.52
N ASP A 133 -36.81 -27.39 -7.72
CA ASP A 133 -36.66 -28.39 -6.66
C ASP A 133 -35.40 -29.24 -6.92
N LYS A 134 -34.32 -28.93 -6.19
CA LYS A 134 -33.04 -29.62 -6.35
C LYS A 134 -33.04 -31.08 -5.91
N ASP A 135 -34.07 -31.51 -5.17
CA ASP A 135 -34.22 -32.89 -4.72
C ASP A 135 -34.99 -33.73 -5.75
N GLU A 136 -35.72 -33.09 -6.68
CA GLU A 136 -36.42 -33.79 -7.74
C GLU A 136 -35.47 -34.13 -8.92
N ILE A 137 -35.43 -35.43 -9.24
CA ILE A 137 -34.60 -35.98 -10.33
C ILE A 137 -35.50 -36.45 -11.46
N MET A 138 -35.35 -35.88 -12.63
CA MET A 138 -36.08 -36.23 -13.85
C MET A 138 -35.28 -37.12 -14.77
N VAL A 139 -35.92 -37.99 -15.50
CA VAL A 139 -35.29 -38.91 -16.47
C VAL A 139 -36.00 -38.79 -17.82
N THR A 140 -35.21 -38.66 -18.87
CA THR A 140 -35.71 -38.70 -20.26
C THR A 140 -34.88 -39.64 -21.15
N HIS A 141 -35.54 -40.23 -22.12
CA HIS A 141 -34.92 -41.08 -23.15
C HIS A 141 -35.08 -40.48 -24.56
N ASP A 142 -35.66 -39.29 -24.67
CA ASP A 142 -35.84 -38.64 -25.97
C ASP A 142 -34.50 -38.13 -26.52
N PRO A 143 -34.05 -38.57 -27.70
CA PRO A 143 -32.79 -38.15 -28.31
C PRO A 143 -32.80 -36.70 -28.77
N LEU A 144 -33.98 -36.08 -28.89
CA LEU A 144 -34.16 -34.71 -29.36
C LEU A 144 -34.41 -33.72 -28.22
N VAL A 145 -34.87 -34.20 -27.06
CA VAL A 145 -35.27 -33.39 -25.91
C VAL A 145 -34.46 -33.85 -24.70
N ILE A 146 -33.37 -33.20 -24.44
CA ILE A 146 -32.59 -33.45 -23.22
C ILE A 146 -33.01 -32.50 -22.10
N GLU A 147 -33.42 -31.32 -22.42
CA GLU A 147 -34.25 -30.35 -21.68
C GLU A 147 -34.87 -29.38 -22.68
N PRO A 148 -36.09 -28.88 -22.47
CA PRO A 148 -36.77 -28.02 -23.46
C PRO A 148 -35.99 -26.77 -23.90
N ASP A 149 -35.08 -26.30 -23.05
CA ASP A 149 -34.32 -25.08 -23.24
C ASP A 149 -32.80 -25.32 -23.45
N MET A 150 -32.31 -26.56 -23.41
CA MET A 150 -30.86 -26.84 -23.36
C MET A 150 -30.26 -27.29 -24.69
N PHE A 151 -31.07 -27.88 -25.59
CA PHE A 151 -30.59 -28.43 -26.85
C PHE A 151 -31.55 -28.11 -28.00
N SER A 152 -30.96 -27.88 -29.17
CA SER A 152 -31.68 -27.68 -30.42
C SER A 152 -32.36 -28.98 -30.93
N ASP A 153 -33.21 -28.86 -31.94
CA ASP A 153 -33.84 -29.97 -32.67
C ASP A 153 -32.83 -30.92 -33.38
N VAL A 154 -31.59 -30.98 -32.86
CA VAL A 154 -30.49 -31.75 -33.43
C VAL A 154 -30.21 -32.99 -32.60
N PRO A 155 -30.12 -34.17 -33.19
CA PRO A 155 -29.80 -35.40 -32.46
C PRO A 155 -28.48 -35.33 -31.70
N TYR A 156 -28.40 -35.94 -30.50
CA TYR A 156 -27.21 -35.88 -29.62
C TYR A 156 -25.90 -36.29 -30.32
N TRP A 157 -25.96 -37.22 -31.24
CA TRP A 157 -24.76 -37.66 -31.98
C TRP A 157 -24.20 -36.65 -32.99
N GLN A 158 -24.84 -35.50 -33.15
CA GLN A 158 -24.37 -34.37 -33.95
C GLN A 158 -23.87 -33.21 -33.08
N VAL A 159 -24.01 -33.30 -31.75
CA VAL A 159 -23.65 -32.23 -30.80
C VAL A 159 -22.23 -32.39 -30.26
N ASN A 160 -21.60 -31.30 -29.90
CA ASN A 160 -20.19 -31.25 -29.50
C ASN A 160 -19.88 -32.12 -28.29
N TRP A 161 -20.74 -32.20 -27.29
CA TRP A 161 -20.52 -32.98 -26.09
C TRP A 161 -20.38 -34.47 -26.34
N TYR A 162 -21.00 -34.98 -27.44
CA TYR A 162 -20.88 -36.35 -27.86
C TYR A 162 -19.70 -36.55 -28.82
N ASN A 163 -19.52 -35.65 -29.80
CA ASN A 163 -18.57 -35.84 -30.90
C ASN A 163 -17.11 -35.60 -30.47
N ILE A 164 -16.87 -34.57 -29.65
CA ILE A 164 -15.49 -34.20 -29.26
C ILE A 164 -14.81 -35.34 -28.47
N PRO A 165 -15.36 -35.85 -27.36
CA PRO A 165 -14.71 -36.91 -26.62
C PRO A 165 -14.56 -38.21 -27.42
N LYS A 166 -15.48 -38.48 -28.34
CA LYS A 166 -15.40 -39.61 -29.24
C LYS A 166 -14.25 -39.48 -30.23
N GLN A 167 -14.07 -38.30 -30.84
CA GLN A 167 -13.01 -38.05 -31.84
C GLN A 167 -11.62 -38.01 -31.18
N GLU A 168 -11.50 -37.39 -30.04
CA GLU A 168 -10.24 -37.25 -29.34
C GLU A 168 -9.87 -38.49 -28.49
N ASN A 169 -10.83 -39.32 -28.18
CA ASN A 169 -10.71 -40.46 -27.26
C ASN A 169 -10.16 -40.05 -25.89
N LEU A 170 -10.58 -38.92 -25.39
CA LEU A 170 -10.12 -38.31 -24.13
C LEU A 170 -11.30 -37.73 -23.35
N THR A 171 -11.09 -37.62 -22.03
CA THR A 171 -11.98 -36.82 -21.18
C THR A 171 -11.89 -35.36 -21.58
N CYS A 172 -13.01 -34.72 -21.87
CA CYS A 172 -13.05 -33.31 -22.19
C CYS A 172 -14.20 -32.57 -21.48
N TRP A 173 -13.97 -31.31 -21.25
CA TRP A 173 -15.00 -30.40 -20.74
C TRP A 173 -15.56 -29.59 -21.90
N VAL A 174 -16.83 -29.77 -22.15
CA VAL A 174 -17.53 -29.20 -23.31
C VAL A 174 -18.75 -28.44 -22.84
N ARG A 175 -19.05 -27.37 -23.52
CA ARG A 175 -20.39 -26.77 -23.44
C ARG A 175 -21.30 -27.50 -24.42
N PRO A 176 -22.40 -28.08 -23.94
CA PRO A 176 -23.35 -28.72 -24.84
C PRO A 176 -24.04 -27.62 -25.70
N HIS A 177 -23.76 -27.62 -26.99
CA HIS A 177 -24.44 -26.77 -27.96
C HIS A 177 -24.37 -27.40 -29.36
N ALA A 178 -25.40 -27.17 -30.16
CA ALA A 178 -25.36 -27.52 -31.57
C ALA A 178 -24.57 -26.44 -32.37
N PRO A 179 -24.04 -26.76 -33.56
CA PRO A 179 -23.20 -25.85 -34.34
C PRO A 179 -23.85 -24.50 -34.69
N ASN A 180 -25.18 -24.40 -34.66
CA ASN A 180 -25.94 -23.18 -34.99
C ASN A 180 -26.87 -22.74 -33.85
N ASP A 181 -26.60 -23.19 -32.63
CA ASP A 181 -27.49 -22.97 -31.51
C ASP A 181 -27.35 -21.57 -30.90
N THR A 182 -28.45 -20.87 -30.76
CA THR A 182 -28.57 -19.60 -30.06
C THR A 182 -29.00 -19.78 -28.58
N VAL A 183 -29.19 -21.02 -28.12
CA VAL A 183 -29.66 -21.30 -26.79
C VAL A 183 -28.53 -21.21 -25.78
N ASN A 184 -28.78 -20.51 -24.70
CA ASN A 184 -27.85 -20.35 -23.58
C ASN A 184 -27.78 -21.65 -22.77
N SER A 185 -26.78 -22.50 -23.02
CA SER A 185 -26.56 -23.64 -22.16
C SER A 185 -26.26 -23.19 -20.74
N THR A 186 -27.03 -23.60 -19.77
CA THR A 186 -26.88 -23.32 -18.35
C THR A 186 -25.86 -24.24 -17.67
N VAL A 187 -25.29 -25.19 -18.44
CA VAL A 187 -24.37 -26.21 -17.93
C VAL A 187 -23.08 -26.30 -18.72
N VAL A 188 -22.08 -26.88 -18.07
CA VAL A 188 -20.83 -27.34 -18.68
C VAL A 188 -20.67 -28.82 -18.35
N SER A 189 -20.33 -29.64 -19.33
CA SER A 189 -20.33 -31.08 -19.24
C SER A 189 -18.93 -31.67 -19.23
N CYS A 190 -18.66 -32.52 -18.27
CA CYS A 190 -17.52 -33.44 -18.28
C CYS A 190 -17.88 -34.67 -19.10
N CYS A 191 -17.31 -34.82 -20.26
CA CYS A 191 -17.65 -35.88 -21.22
C CYS A 191 -16.51 -36.89 -21.31
N MET A 192 -16.88 -38.19 -21.24
CA MET A 192 -15.95 -39.31 -21.30
C MET A 192 -16.44 -40.36 -22.30
N PRO A 193 -15.58 -40.86 -23.19
CA PRO A 193 -15.96 -41.95 -24.10
C PRO A 193 -16.16 -43.25 -23.33
N ILE A 194 -17.20 -44.01 -23.72
CA ILE A 194 -17.52 -45.36 -23.18
C ILE A 194 -16.88 -46.38 -24.09
N HIS A 195 -16.11 -47.28 -23.52
CA HIS A 195 -15.44 -48.36 -24.28
C HIS A 195 -16.06 -49.72 -24.01
N ASP A 196 -16.11 -50.52 -25.05
CA ASP A 196 -16.42 -51.93 -24.91
C ASP A 196 -15.20 -52.72 -24.44
N LYS A 197 -15.40 -54.03 -24.24
CA LYS A 197 -14.31 -54.96 -23.83
C LYS A 197 -13.19 -55.07 -24.86
N GLN A 198 -13.41 -54.65 -26.07
CA GLN A 198 -12.46 -54.64 -27.18
C GLN A 198 -11.72 -53.31 -27.28
N GLY A 199 -12.10 -52.28 -26.49
CA GLY A 199 -11.50 -50.94 -26.52
C GLY A 199 -12.12 -50.03 -27.59
N SER A 200 -13.22 -50.45 -28.23
CA SER A 200 -13.93 -49.62 -29.20
C SER A 200 -14.86 -48.67 -28.47
N ILE A 201 -14.97 -47.40 -28.96
CA ILE A 201 -15.87 -46.43 -28.41
C ILE A 201 -17.29 -46.78 -28.85
N VAL A 202 -18.19 -47.03 -27.88
CA VAL A 202 -19.57 -47.39 -28.09
C VAL A 202 -20.58 -46.31 -27.63
N GLY A 203 -20.07 -45.27 -27.02
CA GLY A 203 -20.90 -44.17 -26.55
C GLY A 203 -20.13 -43.11 -25.82
N VAL A 204 -20.83 -42.17 -25.19
CA VAL A 204 -20.26 -41.11 -24.35
C VAL A 204 -21.12 -40.95 -23.09
N MET A 205 -20.46 -40.81 -21.97
CA MET A 205 -21.07 -40.41 -20.71
C MET A 205 -20.70 -38.96 -20.41
N ALA A 206 -21.69 -38.15 -20.06
CA ALA A 206 -21.50 -36.75 -19.69
C ALA A 206 -22.09 -36.47 -18.30
N ALA A 207 -21.38 -35.69 -17.51
CA ALA A 207 -21.83 -35.18 -16.23
C ALA A 207 -21.85 -33.65 -16.26
N ASP A 208 -22.96 -33.06 -15.96
CA ASP A 208 -23.22 -31.63 -16.10
C ASP A 208 -23.05 -30.90 -14.77
N ILE A 209 -22.45 -29.75 -14.81
CA ILE A 209 -22.42 -28.80 -13.70
C ILE A 209 -23.01 -27.47 -14.12
N SER A 210 -23.66 -26.77 -13.19
CA SER A 210 -24.30 -25.50 -13.45
C SER A 210 -23.27 -24.38 -13.68
N VAL A 211 -23.41 -23.66 -14.80
CA VAL A 211 -22.65 -22.41 -15.06
C VAL A 211 -22.99 -21.34 -14.02
N ALA A 212 -24.24 -21.32 -13.52
CA ALA A 212 -24.64 -20.40 -12.46
C ALA A 212 -23.85 -20.65 -11.16
N TRP A 213 -23.58 -21.92 -10.83
CA TRP A 213 -22.71 -22.26 -9.70
C TRP A 213 -21.26 -21.77 -9.93
N LEU A 214 -20.68 -22.06 -11.10
CA LEU A 214 -19.35 -21.55 -11.47
C LEU A 214 -19.30 -20.02 -11.44
N SER A 215 -20.31 -19.36 -11.98
CA SER A 215 -20.43 -17.90 -11.96
C SER A 215 -20.46 -17.35 -10.54
N ARG A 216 -21.17 -18.00 -9.62
CA ARG A 216 -21.21 -17.61 -8.22
C ARG A 216 -19.83 -17.69 -7.59
N VAL A 217 -19.10 -18.78 -7.77
CA VAL A 217 -17.73 -18.92 -7.26
C VAL A 217 -16.79 -17.85 -7.81
N VAL A 218 -16.91 -17.55 -9.11
CA VAL A 218 -16.04 -16.56 -9.78
C VAL A 218 -16.41 -15.13 -9.41
N LEU A 219 -17.70 -14.80 -9.33
CA LEU A 219 -18.18 -13.43 -9.18
C LEU A 219 -18.39 -12.98 -7.74
N ASP A 220 -18.46 -13.91 -6.79
CA ASP A 220 -18.88 -13.67 -5.40
C ASP A 220 -17.89 -12.78 -4.61
N SER A 221 -16.64 -12.72 -5.00
CA SER A 221 -15.63 -11.89 -4.35
C SER A 221 -14.87 -11.05 -5.37
N LYS A 222 -14.86 -9.76 -5.15
CA LYS A 222 -14.11 -8.79 -5.98
C LYS A 222 -12.98 -8.19 -5.16
N PRO A 223 -11.77 -8.08 -5.73
CA PRO A 223 -10.68 -7.42 -5.01
C PRO A 223 -10.92 -5.92 -4.82
N PHE A 224 -11.64 -5.30 -5.78
CA PHE A 224 -11.98 -3.88 -5.77
C PHE A 224 -13.42 -3.65 -6.25
N PRO A 225 -14.04 -2.49 -5.96
CA PRO A 225 -15.45 -2.21 -6.27
C PRO A 225 -15.85 -2.40 -7.73
N HIS A 226 -15.03 -1.89 -8.67
CA HIS A 226 -15.32 -1.97 -10.11
C HIS A 226 -14.54 -3.07 -10.82
N SER A 227 -13.77 -3.89 -10.06
CA SER A 227 -13.13 -5.06 -10.63
C SER A 227 -14.17 -6.13 -10.97
N TYR A 228 -13.86 -6.93 -11.96
CA TYR A 228 -14.71 -8.06 -12.33
C TYR A 228 -13.86 -9.25 -12.75
N CYS A 229 -14.47 -10.42 -12.57
CA CYS A 229 -13.86 -11.67 -12.98
C CYS A 229 -14.56 -12.18 -14.24
N MET A 230 -13.84 -12.88 -15.09
CA MET A 230 -14.39 -13.61 -16.21
C MET A 230 -13.60 -14.90 -16.43
N MET A 231 -14.25 -15.86 -17.10
CA MET A 231 -13.64 -17.12 -17.45
C MET A 231 -13.85 -17.37 -18.95
N LEU A 232 -12.77 -17.77 -19.60
CA LEU A 232 -12.73 -18.07 -21.02
C LEU A 232 -12.59 -19.57 -21.22
N GLY A 233 -13.33 -20.07 -22.20
CA GLY A 233 -13.19 -21.42 -22.70
C GLY A 233 -12.25 -21.51 -23.90
N VAL A 234 -12.25 -22.66 -24.54
CA VAL A 234 -11.53 -22.92 -25.78
C VAL A 234 -11.90 -21.86 -26.82
N GLN A 235 -10.94 -21.37 -27.56
CA GLN A 235 -11.08 -20.32 -28.59
C GLN A 235 -11.42 -18.91 -28.06
N GLY A 236 -11.46 -18.69 -26.73
CA GLY A 236 -11.71 -17.37 -26.15
C GLY A 236 -13.18 -17.00 -26.01
N THR A 237 -14.08 -17.99 -26.02
CA THR A 237 -15.49 -17.79 -25.71
C THR A 237 -15.69 -17.52 -24.23
N TYR A 238 -16.59 -16.62 -23.87
CA TYR A 238 -16.91 -16.38 -22.47
C TYR A 238 -17.73 -17.52 -21.88
N ILE A 239 -17.18 -18.21 -20.89
CA ILE A 239 -17.91 -19.16 -20.02
C ILE A 239 -18.61 -18.39 -18.90
N ILE A 240 -17.89 -17.41 -18.30
CA ILE A 240 -18.40 -16.56 -17.25
C ILE A 240 -18.04 -15.12 -17.60
N HIS A 241 -19.03 -14.24 -17.53
CA HIS A 241 -18.86 -12.81 -17.70
C HIS A 241 -19.90 -12.08 -16.83
N PRO A 242 -19.57 -10.91 -16.21
CA PRO A 242 -20.54 -10.15 -15.40
C PRO A 242 -21.73 -9.61 -16.20
N ASP A 243 -21.52 -9.36 -17.49
CA ASP A 243 -22.60 -9.03 -18.43
C ASP A 243 -23.07 -10.31 -19.12
N SER A 244 -24.24 -10.77 -18.74
CA SER A 244 -24.83 -12.01 -19.27
C SER A 244 -25.11 -11.97 -20.77
N THR A 245 -25.26 -10.78 -21.38
CA THR A 245 -25.50 -10.65 -22.82
C THR A 245 -24.26 -11.03 -23.65
N LYS A 246 -23.08 -11.01 -23.05
CA LYS A 246 -21.83 -11.42 -23.71
C LYS A 246 -21.54 -12.91 -23.59
N LEU A 247 -22.23 -13.58 -22.69
CA LEU A 247 -22.12 -15.02 -22.57
C LEU A 247 -22.57 -15.65 -23.88
N TYR A 248 -21.71 -16.52 -24.41
CA TYR A 248 -22.01 -17.38 -25.55
C TYR A 248 -21.94 -16.77 -26.94
N HIS A 249 -22.14 -15.45 -27.08
CA HIS A 249 -22.19 -14.77 -28.37
C HIS A 249 -20.94 -13.93 -28.69
N SER A 250 -20.11 -13.65 -27.71
CA SER A 250 -18.93 -12.83 -27.86
C SER A 250 -17.67 -13.62 -27.55
N MET A 251 -16.64 -13.39 -28.33
CA MET A 251 -15.28 -13.88 -28.05
C MET A 251 -14.40 -12.74 -27.61
N LEU A 252 -13.51 -13.00 -26.66
CA LEU A 252 -12.53 -12.00 -26.25
C LEU A 252 -11.62 -11.58 -27.43
N ARG A 253 -11.40 -12.46 -28.40
CA ARG A 253 -10.70 -12.13 -29.66
C ARG A 253 -11.38 -11.04 -30.47
N ASP A 254 -12.70 -11.02 -30.51
CA ASP A 254 -13.44 -9.99 -31.25
C ASP A 254 -13.35 -8.64 -30.56
N VAL A 255 -13.35 -8.64 -29.22
CA VAL A 255 -13.07 -7.45 -28.41
C VAL A 255 -11.64 -6.95 -28.70
N ALA A 256 -10.65 -7.84 -28.72
CA ALA A 256 -9.26 -7.48 -29.00
C ALA A 256 -9.07 -6.84 -30.39
N ARG A 257 -9.84 -7.26 -31.39
CA ARG A 257 -9.81 -6.67 -32.74
C ARG A 257 -10.44 -5.28 -32.82
N GLN A 258 -11.34 -4.97 -31.89
CA GLN A 258 -12.05 -3.68 -31.84
C GLN A 258 -11.34 -2.67 -30.94
N GLU A 259 -10.51 -3.13 -30.01
CA GLU A 259 -9.75 -2.25 -29.13
C GLU A 259 -8.54 -1.66 -29.85
N PRO A 260 -8.26 -0.37 -29.66
CA PRO A 260 -7.11 0.30 -30.27
C PRO A 260 -5.76 -0.10 -29.65
N ASP A 261 -5.75 -0.79 -28.52
CA ASP A 261 -4.54 -1.20 -27.82
C ASP A 261 -4.11 -2.61 -28.27
N GLU A 262 -3.04 -2.69 -29.04
CA GLU A 262 -2.47 -3.96 -29.54
C GLU A 262 -2.12 -4.96 -28.42
N ARG A 263 -1.82 -4.48 -27.20
CA ARG A 263 -1.52 -5.32 -26.03
C ARG A 263 -2.70 -6.20 -25.63
N VAL A 264 -3.94 -5.81 -25.97
CA VAL A 264 -5.12 -6.66 -25.73
C VAL A 264 -5.06 -7.93 -26.56
N GLY A 265 -4.56 -7.84 -27.80
CA GLY A 265 -4.32 -9.01 -28.66
C GLY A 265 -3.31 -9.98 -28.05
N GLU A 266 -2.17 -9.46 -27.59
CA GLU A 266 -1.15 -10.27 -26.90
C GLU A 266 -1.68 -10.92 -25.62
N LEU A 267 -2.49 -10.19 -24.83
CA LEU A 267 -3.14 -10.74 -23.65
C LEU A 267 -4.03 -11.94 -24.01
N VAL A 268 -4.86 -11.81 -25.04
CA VAL A 268 -5.76 -12.88 -25.48
C VAL A 268 -4.97 -14.10 -25.94
N GLU A 269 -3.92 -13.92 -26.73
CA GLU A 269 -3.07 -15.03 -27.17
C GLU A 269 -2.37 -15.72 -25.99
N SER A 270 -1.83 -14.97 -25.02
CA SER A 270 -1.25 -15.55 -23.79
C SER A 270 -2.27 -16.36 -22.99
N MET A 271 -3.51 -15.85 -22.85
CA MET A 271 -4.57 -16.58 -22.14
C MET A 271 -4.96 -17.88 -22.85
N LEU A 272 -5.04 -17.84 -24.19
CA LEU A 272 -5.38 -19.01 -25.02
C LEU A 272 -4.25 -20.03 -25.08
N ALA A 273 -2.99 -19.57 -24.99
CA ALA A 273 -1.81 -20.42 -24.88
C ALA A 273 -1.71 -21.13 -23.52
N GLY A 274 -2.61 -20.81 -22.58
CA GLY A 274 -2.58 -21.40 -21.23
C GLY A 274 -1.54 -20.78 -20.32
N GLU A 275 -1.05 -19.60 -20.62
CA GLU A 275 -0.11 -18.87 -19.78
C GLU A 275 -0.83 -18.29 -18.54
N SER A 276 -0.02 -17.88 -17.58
CA SER A 276 -0.50 -17.17 -16.38
C SER A 276 0.33 -15.92 -16.17
N GLY A 277 -0.29 -14.83 -15.75
CA GLY A 277 0.44 -13.59 -15.55
C GLY A 277 -0.44 -12.38 -15.28
N CYS A 278 0.20 -11.22 -15.35
CA CYS A 278 -0.45 -9.91 -15.24
C CYS A 278 -0.03 -9.03 -16.42
N ARG A 279 -0.99 -8.35 -17.03
CA ARG A 279 -0.75 -7.40 -18.13
C ARG A 279 -1.51 -6.10 -17.84
N SER A 280 -0.87 -4.98 -18.09
CA SER A 280 -1.53 -3.68 -18.12
C SER A 280 -1.98 -3.38 -19.54
N VAL A 281 -3.27 -3.24 -19.75
CA VAL A 281 -3.90 -3.02 -21.06
C VAL A 281 -5.02 -2.00 -20.93
N ARG A 282 -5.35 -1.35 -22.05
CA ARG A 282 -6.52 -0.49 -22.10
C ARG A 282 -7.70 -1.29 -22.61
N LEU A 283 -8.64 -1.61 -21.71
CA LEU A 283 -9.79 -2.43 -22.02
C LEU A 283 -11.08 -1.62 -21.80
N PHE A 284 -11.96 -1.59 -22.82
CA PHE A 284 -13.21 -0.81 -22.80
C PHE A 284 -12.98 0.68 -22.45
N GLY A 285 -11.89 1.26 -22.97
CA GLY A 285 -11.53 2.67 -22.76
C GLY A 285 -10.94 3.00 -21.41
N LYS A 286 -10.71 2.01 -20.52
CA LYS A 286 -10.11 2.17 -19.19
C LYS A 286 -8.77 1.44 -19.11
N ASP A 287 -7.76 2.12 -18.59
CA ASP A 287 -6.49 1.48 -18.27
C ASP A 287 -6.72 0.50 -17.12
N SER A 288 -6.36 -0.76 -17.30
CA SER A 288 -6.70 -1.85 -16.40
C SER A 288 -5.57 -2.86 -16.31
N TYR A 289 -5.37 -3.41 -15.13
CA TYR A 289 -4.54 -4.59 -14.92
C TYR A 289 -5.41 -5.83 -15.08
N VAL A 290 -4.98 -6.73 -15.96
CA VAL A 290 -5.62 -8.02 -16.16
C VAL A 290 -4.69 -9.10 -15.64
N LEU A 291 -5.10 -9.73 -14.54
CA LEU A 291 -4.43 -10.88 -13.98
C LEU A 291 -5.14 -12.12 -14.49
N PHE A 292 -4.41 -13.05 -15.06
CA PHE A 292 -4.98 -14.24 -15.67
C PHE A 292 -4.21 -15.49 -15.31
N LYS A 293 -4.94 -16.60 -15.25
CA LYS A 293 -4.40 -17.91 -14.91
C LYS A 293 -5.17 -19.00 -15.65
N SER A 294 -4.44 -19.93 -16.23
CA SER A 294 -4.98 -21.13 -16.84
C SER A 294 -5.47 -22.12 -15.80
N LEU A 295 -6.58 -22.80 -16.10
CA LEU A 295 -7.05 -23.95 -15.36
C LEU A 295 -6.31 -25.21 -15.87
N ASN A 296 -5.89 -26.05 -14.95
CA ASN A 296 -5.11 -27.26 -15.27
C ASN A 296 -5.86 -28.19 -16.26
N ASN A 297 -5.19 -28.50 -17.37
CA ASN A 297 -5.63 -29.48 -18.39
C ASN A 297 -7.00 -29.25 -19.06
N LYS A 298 -7.60 -28.03 -18.95
CA LYS A 298 -8.96 -27.79 -19.46
C LYS A 298 -9.02 -26.75 -20.58
N HIS A 299 -7.87 -26.19 -20.99
CA HIS A 299 -7.79 -25.10 -21.97
C HIS A 299 -8.70 -23.90 -21.64
N TRP A 300 -8.99 -23.73 -20.37
CA TRP A 300 -9.75 -22.60 -19.84
C TRP A 300 -8.84 -21.63 -19.11
N SER A 301 -9.20 -20.36 -19.14
CA SER A 301 -8.47 -19.32 -18.43
C SER A 301 -9.43 -18.49 -17.61
N ALA A 302 -9.13 -18.31 -16.34
CA ALA A 302 -9.81 -17.35 -15.49
C ALA A 302 -9.00 -16.08 -15.41
N CYS A 303 -9.66 -14.92 -15.38
CA CYS A 303 -8.97 -13.66 -15.16
C CYS A 303 -9.78 -12.71 -14.29
N ILE A 304 -9.06 -11.78 -13.68
CA ILE A 304 -9.60 -10.65 -12.93
C ILE A 304 -9.14 -9.38 -13.64
N VAL A 305 -10.09 -8.54 -13.99
CA VAL A 305 -9.85 -7.22 -14.57
C VAL A 305 -10.01 -6.19 -13.47
N CYS A 306 -8.93 -5.46 -13.20
CA CYS A 306 -8.89 -4.41 -12.19
C CYS A 306 -8.61 -3.07 -12.88
N PRO A 307 -9.56 -2.14 -12.93
CA PRO A 307 -9.29 -0.78 -13.39
C PRO A 307 -8.17 -0.16 -12.54
N GLU A 308 -7.24 0.53 -13.19
CA GLU A 308 -6.13 1.20 -12.50
C GLU A 308 -6.63 2.22 -11.48
N SER A 309 -7.75 2.90 -11.77
CA SER A 309 -8.42 3.81 -10.85
C SER A 309 -8.75 3.17 -9.50
N ASP A 310 -9.18 1.92 -9.50
CA ASP A 310 -9.60 1.22 -8.29
C ASP A 310 -8.42 0.86 -7.38
N ILE A 311 -7.31 0.45 -8.00
CA ILE A 311 -6.07 0.13 -7.30
C ILE A 311 -5.56 1.36 -6.55
N PHE A 312 -5.69 2.54 -7.18
CA PHE A 312 -5.19 3.79 -6.63
C PHE A 312 -6.26 4.64 -5.92
N GLU A 313 -7.53 4.23 -5.88
CA GLU A 313 -8.59 4.98 -5.19
C GLU A 313 -8.27 5.19 -3.70
N ALA A 314 -7.85 4.15 -3.01
CA ALA A 314 -7.40 4.25 -1.62
C ALA A 314 -6.17 5.17 -1.49
N SER A 315 -5.28 5.15 -2.50
CA SER A 315 -4.11 6.02 -2.57
C SER A 315 -4.49 7.48 -2.81
N HIS A 316 -5.51 7.79 -3.61
CA HIS A 316 -5.94 9.18 -3.85
C HIS A 316 -6.40 9.88 -2.59
N ARG A 317 -7.11 9.19 -1.71
CA ARG A 317 -7.51 9.76 -0.41
C ARG A 317 -6.28 10.02 0.48
N GLN A 318 -5.37 9.06 0.55
CA GLN A 318 -4.11 9.20 1.27
C GLN A 318 -3.21 10.28 0.65
N GLN A 319 -3.19 10.38 -0.69
CA GLN A 319 -2.48 11.41 -1.45
C GLN A 319 -2.98 12.81 -1.12
N SER A 320 -4.28 13.00 -0.95
CA SER A 320 -4.87 14.27 -0.53
C SER A 320 -4.38 14.68 0.87
N TYR A 321 -4.40 13.76 1.84
CA TYR A 321 -3.84 14.02 3.18
C TYR A 321 -2.34 14.32 3.14
N MET A 322 -1.57 13.55 2.36
CA MET A 322 -0.13 13.79 2.17
C MET A 322 0.12 15.18 1.57
N THR A 323 -0.65 15.58 0.57
CA THR A 323 -0.52 16.91 -0.03
C THR A 323 -0.78 18.01 0.99
N VAL A 324 -1.79 17.86 1.84
CA VAL A 324 -2.09 18.81 2.93
C VAL A 324 -0.94 18.84 3.95
N ILE A 325 -0.42 17.69 4.35
CA ILE A 325 0.72 17.59 5.29
C ILE A 325 1.97 18.24 4.70
N ILE A 326 2.22 18.02 3.40
CA ILE A 326 3.34 18.65 2.67
C ILE A 326 3.21 20.16 2.69
N LEU A 327 2.05 20.69 2.32
CA LEU A 327 1.79 22.13 2.32
C LEU A 327 1.95 22.72 3.72
N LEU A 328 1.38 22.05 4.73
CA LEU A 328 1.52 22.47 6.12
C LEU A 328 2.98 22.42 6.59
N GLY A 329 3.71 21.38 6.24
CA GLY A 329 5.13 21.23 6.55
C GLY A 329 5.98 22.32 5.92
N ILE A 330 5.73 22.65 4.65
CA ILE A 330 6.42 23.75 3.96
C ILE A 330 6.10 25.09 4.65
N VAL A 331 4.86 25.37 4.97
CA VAL A 331 4.46 26.60 5.66
C VAL A 331 5.13 26.69 7.03
N LEU A 332 5.18 25.59 7.79
CA LEU A 332 5.86 25.53 9.09
C LEU A 332 7.37 25.76 8.96
N ILE A 333 8.03 25.10 7.99
CA ILE A 333 9.46 25.26 7.75
C ILE A 333 9.76 26.73 7.37
N VAL A 334 9.01 27.30 6.44
CA VAL A 334 9.17 28.69 6.00
C VAL A 334 8.96 29.65 7.18
N SER A 335 7.88 29.47 7.93
CA SER A 335 7.55 30.30 9.10
C SER A 335 8.62 30.17 10.18
N PHE A 336 9.02 28.95 10.52
CA PHE A 336 10.06 28.69 11.51
C PHE A 336 11.41 29.29 11.10
N CYS A 337 11.86 29.02 9.88
CA CYS A 337 13.11 29.57 9.37
C CYS A 337 13.09 31.10 9.34
N PHE A 338 11.98 31.69 8.88
CA PHE A 338 11.85 33.13 8.86
C PHE A 338 11.87 33.74 10.27
N CYS A 339 11.10 33.17 11.20
CA CYS A 339 11.03 33.63 12.59
C CYS A 339 12.38 33.43 13.31
N PHE A 340 12.97 32.24 13.16
CA PHE A 340 14.26 31.91 13.79
C PHE A 340 15.38 32.79 13.29
N VAL A 341 15.55 32.90 11.98
CA VAL A 341 16.64 33.69 11.38
C VAL A 341 16.44 35.19 11.65
N SER A 342 15.20 35.67 11.54
CA SER A 342 14.88 37.08 11.85
C SER A 342 15.22 37.40 13.31
N ARG A 343 14.91 36.50 14.23
CA ARG A 343 15.20 36.68 15.66
C ARG A 343 16.67 36.57 15.98
N GLN A 344 17.40 35.66 15.31
CA GLN A 344 18.84 35.48 15.52
C GLN A 344 19.66 36.62 14.96
N LEU A 345 19.22 37.24 13.86
CA LEU A 345 19.97 38.29 13.17
C LEU A 345 19.47 39.70 13.51
N ALA A 346 18.40 39.84 14.28
CA ALA A 346 17.89 41.13 14.76
C ALA A 346 18.96 41.97 15.48
N PRO A 347 19.82 41.39 16.34
CA PRO A 347 20.91 42.12 16.98
C PRO A 347 21.89 42.75 16.00
N LEU A 348 22.24 42.08 14.88
CA LEU A 348 23.13 42.61 13.88
C LEU A 348 22.59 43.87 13.20
N ASN A 349 21.28 43.91 12.95
CA ASN A 349 20.62 45.09 12.41
C ASN A 349 20.64 46.27 13.40
N MET A 350 20.50 45.96 14.70
CA MET A 350 20.61 46.95 15.77
C MET A 350 22.03 47.49 15.87
N LEU A 351 23.04 46.59 15.82
CA LEU A 351 24.47 46.98 15.82
C LEU A 351 24.83 47.84 14.62
N ALA A 352 24.38 47.48 13.41
CA ALA A 352 24.60 48.26 12.20
C ALA A 352 24.01 49.67 12.29
N LYS A 353 22.79 49.81 12.82
CA LYS A 353 22.17 51.13 13.07
C LYS A 353 22.91 51.90 14.14
N SER A 354 23.41 51.23 15.18
CA SER A 354 24.20 51.85 16.24
C SER A 354 25.56 52.32 15.72
N ALA A 355 26.24 51.52 14.88
CA ALA A 355 27.44 51.91 14.21
C ALA A 355 27.26 53.16 13.35
N GLN A 356 26.17 53.23 12.57
CA GLN A 356 25.84 54.45 11.79
C GLN A 356 25.58 55.68 12.66
N ARG A 357 24.99 55.54 13.83
CA ARG A 357 24.79 56.65 14.78
C ARG A 357 26.11 57.13 15.35
N ILE A 358 26.98 56.18 15.75
CA ILE A 358 28.33 56.47 16.26
C ILE A 358 29.18 57.19 15.19
N ALA A 359 29.13 56.70 13.92
CA ALA A 359 29.83 57.34 12.81
C ALA A 359 29.37 58.78 12.50
N ARG A 360 28.12 59.10 12.87
CA ARG A 360 27.56 60.49 12.76
C ARG A 360 27.82 61.34 14.00
N GLY A 361 28.67 60.87 14.94
CA GLY A 361 29.03 61.61 16.12
C GLY A 361 28.03 61.55 17.27
N ASN A 362 26.99 60.72 17.17
CA ASN A 362 26.03 60.55 18.26
C ASN A 362 26.42 59.32 19.10
N TYR A 363 27.03 59.54 20.22
CA TYR A 363 27.54 58.53 21.13
C TYR A 363 26.64 58.22 22.32
N SER A 364 25.49 58.94 22.45
CA SER A 364 24.64 58.89 23.66
C SER A 364 23.67 57.69 23.72
N GLY A 365 23.58 56.90 22.70
CA GLY A 365 22.71 55.70 22.70
C GLY A 365 23.34 54.56 23.48
N THR A 366 22.61 53.90 24.37
CA THR A 366 23.05 52.68 25.05
C THR A 366 22.69 51.46 24.24
N ILE A 367 23.65 50.57 24.00
CA ILE A 367 23.40 49.22 23.45
C ILE A 367 23.11 48.30 24.63
N PRO A 368 21.92 47.69 24.69
CA PRO A 368 21.63 46.79 25.79
C PRO A 368 22.55 45.58 25.79
N SER A 369 23.04 45.23 26.97
CA SER A 369 23.80 44.00 27.13
C SER A 369 22.92 42.79 26.91
N THR A 370 23.48 41.71 26.40
CA THR A 370 22.77 40.44 26.17
C THR A 370 23.48 39.32 26.89
N ASN A 371 22.69 38.36 27.36
CA ASN A 371 23.21 37.12 27.97
C ASN A 371 23.52 36.04 26.90
N ARG A 372 23.56 36.41 25.60
CA ARG A 372 23.95 35.49 24.54
C ARG A 372 25.44 35.22 24.60
N THR A 373 25.78 33.94 24.42
CA THR A 373 27.17 33.46 24.46
C THR A 373 27.75 33.15 23.07
N ASP A 374 26.90 33.30 22.01
CA ASP A 374 27.31 33.13 20.60
C ASP A 374 28.10 34.37 20.10
N GLU A 375 28.65 34.24 18.90
CA GLU A 375 29.44 35.29 18.25
C GLU A 375 28.69 36.62 18.15
N ILE A 376 27.35 36.54 18.02
CA ILE A 376 26.48 37.73 17.95
C ILE A 376 26.36 38.39 19.33
N GLY A 377 26.26 37.60 20.40
CA GLY A 377 26.25 38.10 21.76
C GLY A 377 27.56 38.72 22.18
N VAL A 378 28.66 38.05 21.83
CA VAL A 378 30.01 38.58 22.03
C VAL A 378 30.18 39.89 21.24
N LEU A 379 29.77 39.91 19.98
CA LEU A 379 29.84 41.12 19.15
C LEU A 379 28.99 42.27 19.75
N GLN A 380 27.75 41.96 20.19
CA GLN A 380 26.87 42.93 20.80
C GLN A 380 27.47 43.52 22.07
N ASN A 381 27.96 42.68 22.97
CA ASN A 381 28.54 43.08 24.22
C ASN A 381 29.86 43.83 24.00
N SER A 382 30.69 43.36 23.07
CA SER A 382 31.94 44.03 22.69
C SER A 382 31.67 45.40 22.06
N PHE A 383 30.65 45.47 21.20
CA PHE A 383 30.27 46.72 20.58
C PHE A 383 29.68 47.71 21.59
N GLY A 384 28.86 47.22 22.55
CA GLY A 384 28.34 47.98 23.67
C GLY A 384 29.46 48.49 24.58
N ALA A 385 30.42 47.60 24.88
CA ALA A 385 31.61 47.96 25.63
C ALA A 385 32.46 49.02 24.88
N MET A 386 32.66 48.84 23.58
CA MET A 386 33.33 49.80 22.73
C MET A 386 32.62 51.16 22.70
N GLN A 387 31.26 51.15 22.52
CA GLN A 387 30.49 52.38 22.55
C GLN A 387 30.60 53.08 23.90
N THR A 388 30.46 52.30 24.98
CA THR A 388 30.60 52.83 26.34
C THR A 388 32.01 53.36 26.59
N SER A 389 33.02 52.67 26.08
CA SER A 389 34.41 53.13 26.13
C SER A 389 34.62 54.41 25.34
N LEU A 390 34.12 54.45 24.10
CA LEU A 390 34.16 55.66 23.25
C LEU A 390 33.44 56.84 23.91
N TYR A 391 32.26 56.60 24.48
CA TYR A 391 31.51 57.59 25.20
C TYR A 391 32.28 58.10 26.42
N ARG A 392 32.90 57.15 27.18
CA ARG A 392 33.76 57.50 28.32
C ARG A 392 34.99 58.23 27.87
N HIS A 393 35.66 57.77 26.80
CA HIS A 393 36.82 58.47 26.27
C HIS A 393 36.47 59.90 25.83
N ILE A 394 35.33 60.06 25.19
CA ILE A 394 34.86 61.37 24.79
C ILE A 394 34.46 62.20 26.00
N GLN A 395 33.81 61.57 26.99
CA GLN A 395 33.53 62.23 28.27
C GLN A 395 34.83 62.48 29.05
N GLN A 396 35.77 61.53 29.06
CA GLN A 396 37.07 61.70 29.67
C GLN A 396 37.96 62.69 28.89
N MET A 397 37.91 62.71 27.57
CA MET A 397 38.49 63.78 26.81
C MET A 397 37.87 65.16 27.11
N ARG A 398 36.53 65.14 27.36
CA ARG A 398 35.83 66.33 27.85
C ARG A 398 36.10 66.62 29.32
N GLU A 399 36.29 65.56 30.10
CA GLU A 399 36.64 65.61 31.53
C GLU A 399 38.14 65.63 31.80
N LEU A 400 38.95 65.04 30.88
CA LEU A 400 40.44 65.25 30.88
C LEU A 400 40.78 66.67 30.60
N SER A 401 39.92 67.33 29.96
CA SER A 401 39.95 68.82 30.04
C SER A 401 39.57 69.30 31.44
N ARG A 402 39.04 68.40 32.27
CA ARG A 402 38.57 68.79 33.60
C ARG A 402 39.11 68.00 34.80
N ASN A 403 39.39 66.74 34.68
CA ASN A 403 39.93 65.94 35.80
C ASN A 403 40.44 64.59 35.33
N LEU A 404 41.67 64.40 35.25
CA LEU A 404 42.43 63.24 34.80
C LEU A 404 42.87 62.40 35.95
N LYS A 405 42.03 61.72 36.64
CA LYS A 405 42.66 60.78 37.59
C LYS A 405 41.84 59.73 38.30
N GLU A 406 40.65 59.36 38.15
CA GLU A 406 40.14 58.45 39.17
C GLU A 406 39.31 57.19 38.81
N GLN A 407 39.13 56.79 37.59
CA GLN A 407 38.26 55.61 37.34
C GLN A 407 38.77 54.58 36.34
N ASN A 408 39.87 53.93 36.58
CA ASN A 408 40.38 52.92 35.65
C ASN A 408 40.46 51.48 36.17
N GLU A 409 39.92 51.13 37.35
CA GLU A 409 40.25 49.83 37.94
C GLU A 409 39.12 48.84 38.22
N THR A 410 37.87 49.13 37.91
CA THR A 410 36.82 48.23 38.48
C THR A 410 36.01 47.41 37.46
N LEU A 411 36.36 47.41 36.16
CA LEU A 411 35.49 46.80 35.14
C LEU A 411 35.93 45.45 34.53
N GLY A 412 37.06 44.93 35.00
CA GLY A 412 37.63 43.70 34.42
C GLY A 412 37.09 42.36 34.86
N ALA A 413 36.49 42.32 36.04
CA ALA A 413 36.27 41.01 36.73
C ALA A 413 34.93 40.29 36.50
N ILE A 414 33.92 40.99 36.02
CA ILE A 414 32.56 40.38 35.99
C ILE A 414 32.24 39.60 34.71
N HIS A 415 33.08 39.74 33.66
CA HIS A 415 32.75 39.28 32.35
C HIS A 415 33.00 37.79 32.04
N GLU A 416 33.79 37.14 32.87
CA GLU A 416 34.24 35.75 32.58
C GLU A 416 33.31 34.67 33.15
N GLU A 417 32.59 34.93 34.20
CA GLU A 417 31.82 33.92 34.91
C GLU A 417 30.47 33.54 34.27
N VAL A 418 29.90 34.47 33.46
CA VAL A 418 28.58 34.21 32.83
C VAL A 418 28.71 33.40 31.53
N LYS A 419 29.89 33.43 30.89
CA LYS A 419 30.13 32.82 29.56
C LYS A 419 30.13 31.28 29.58
N ASP A 420 30.59 30.69 30.67
CA ASP A 420 30.76 29.22 30.72
C ASP A 420 29.47 28.43 30.99
N ALA A 421 28.53 29.03 31.71
CA ALA A 421 27.26 28.34 32.05
C ALA A 421 26.34 28.17 30.81
N ASP A 422 26.33 29.14 29.91
CA ASP A 422 25.43 29.13 28.74
C ASP A 422 25.91 28.24 27.58
N ASN A 423 27.25 28.11 27.43
CA ASN A 423 27.82 27.16 26.44
C ASN A 423 27.48 25.70 26.75
N ILE A 424 27.43 25.34 28.03
CA ILE A 424 27.08 23.98 28.50
C ILE A 424 25.61 23.70 28.18
N LYS A 425 24.74 24.68 28.43
CA LYS A 425 23.29 24.55 28.21
C LYS A 425 22.92 24.35 26.72
N MET A 426 23.56 25.13 25.84
CA MET A 426 23.31 25.06 24.41
C MET A 426 23.78 23.74 23.78
N ASN A 427 24.99 23.27 24.18
CA ASN A 427 25.52 21.99 23.74
C ASN A 427 24.67 20.80 24.21
N LEU A 428 24.06 20.93 25.39
CA LEU A 428 23.19 19.91 25.95
C LEU A 428 21.88 19.79 25.19
N ILE A 429 21.25 20.94 24.88
CA ILE A 429 20.00 20.99 24.10
C ILE A 429 20.21 20.39 22.69
N HIS A 430 21.32 20.70 22.02
CA HIS A 430 21.64 20.11 20.71
C HIS A 430 21.82 18.59 20.77
N LYS A 431 22.58 18.09 21.76
CA LYS A 431 22.78 16.64 21.91
C LYS A 431 21.48 15.87 22.19
N ILE A 432 20.52 16.48 22.88
CA ILE A 432 19.25 15.85 23.18
C ILE A 432 18.31 15.89 21.98
N ALA A 433 18.26 17.03 21.27
CA ALA A 433 17.49 17.15 20.02
C ALA A 433 17.92 16.10 18.99
N ASP A 434 19.24 15.92 18.78
CA ASP A 434 19.79 14.90 17.87
C ASP A 434 19.40 13.47 18.28
N LYS A 435 19.38 13.18 19.57
CA LYS A 435 18.99 11.85 20.07
C LYS A 435 17.49 11.60 20.01
N MET A 436 16.65 12.65 19.98
CA MET A 436 15.19 12.52 19.84
C MET A 436 14.75 12.27 18.40
N ILE A 437 15.52 12.74 17.41
CA ILE A 437 15.17 12.58 15.99
C ILE A 437 15.05 11.10 15.59
N LEU A 438 15.92 10.26 16.13
CA LEU A 438 15.96 8.83 15.74
C LEU A 438 14.72 8.05 16.20
N PRO A 439 14.32 8.09 17.48
CA PRO A 439 13.11 7.39 17.93
C PRO A 439 11.82 8.00 17.34
N ILE A 440 11.75 9.31 17.09
CA ILE A 440 10.61 9.93 16.40
C ILE A 440 10.49 9.38 14.97
N LYS A 441 11.60 9.29 14.23
CA LYS A 441 11.60 8.66 12.90
C LYS A 441 11.20 7.18 12.96
N GLY A 442 11.61 6.48 13.99
CA GLY A 442 11.19 5.09 14.24
C GLY A 442 9.67 4.97 14.40
N ILE A 443 9.07 5.81 15.22
CA ILE A 443 7.60 5.83 15.42
C ILE A 443 6.88 6.13 14.09
N VAL A 444 7.33 7.15 13.36
CA VAL A 444 6.72 7.53 12.07
C VAL A 444 6.79 6.37 11.09
N ALA A 445 7.94 5.68 10.98
CA ALA A 445 8.10 4.53 10.08
C ALA A 445 7.16 3.36 10.44
N ILE A 446 7.00 3.08 11.75
CA ILE A 446 6.12 1.99 12.21
C ILE A 446 4.65 2.34 11.96
N VAL A 447 4.25 3.58 12.19
CA VAL A 447 2.87 4.06 11.93
C VAL A 447 2.56 4.04 10.44
N ASP A 448 3.52 4.37 9.60
CA ASP A 448 3.38 4.34 8.13
C ASP A 448 3.26 2.89 7.62
N ASP A 449 4.07 1.97 8.16
CA ASP A 449 3.98 0.53 7.86
C ASP A 449 2.64 -0.05 8.35
N LEU A 450 2.18 0.33 9.53
CA LEU A 450 0.89 -0.07 10.08
C LEU A 450 -0.28 0.46 9.22
N SER A 451 -0.17 1.69 8.75
CA SER A 451 -1.20 2.33 7.92
C SER A 451 -1.28 1.73 6.51
N SER A 452 -0.12 1.39 5.93
CA SER A 452 -0.04 0.84 4.57
C SER A 452 -0.39 -0.65 4.48
N ARG A 453 -0.22 -1.41 5.58
CA ARG A 453 -0.38 -2.87 5.61
C ARG A 453 -1.48 -3.38 6.53
N HIS A 454 -2.35 -2.50 7.04
CA HIS A 454 -3.37 -2.83 8.07
C HIS A 454 -4.30 -4.01 7.73
N ALA A 455 -4.48 -4.33 6.43
CA ALA A 455 -5.34 -5.43 5.98
C ALA A 455 -4.64 -6.80 5.94
N GLU A 456 -3.30 -6.85 6.03
CA GLU A 456 -2.49 -8.07 5.92
C GLU A 456 -1.83 -8.49 7.25
N LEU A 457 -1.81 -7.58 8.21
CA LEU A 457 -1.13 -7.80 9.49
C LEU A 457 -1.91 -8.77 10.38
N LYS A 458 -1.22 -9.80 10.84
CA LYS A 458 -1.74 -10.67 11.91
C LYS A 458 -1.73 -9.91 13.23
N LYS A 459 -2.58 -10.36 14.15
CA LYS A 459 -2.71 -9.74 15.48
C LYS A 459 -1.37 -9.66 16.22
N GLU A 460 -0.49 -10.65 16.00
CA GLU A 460 0.85 -10.70 16.58
C GLU A 460 1.77 -9.63 16.02
N ASP A 461 1.69 -9.34 14.71
CA ASP A 461 2.49 -8.29 14.06
C ASP A 461 2.11 -6.90 14.58
N VAL A 462 0.80 -6.65 14.73
CA VAL A 462 0.29 -5.39 15.29
C VAL A 462 0.74 -5.19 16.75
N VAL A 463 0.76 -6.27 17.54
CA VAL A 463 1.25 -6.22 18.93
C VAL A 463 2.74 -5.89 18.94
N SER A 464 3.56 -6.53 18.10
CA SER A 464 4.99 -6.23 17.97
C SER A 464 5.23 -4.78 17.55
N MET A 465 4.52 -4.29 16.55
CA MET A 465 4.62 -2.90 16.10
C MET A 465 4.18 -1.91 17.19
N SER A 466 3.17 -2.26 17.97
CA SER A 466 2.73 -1.47 19.13
C SER A 466 3.79 -1.45 20.24
N GLU A 467 4.45 -2.58 20.49
CA GLU A 467 5.58 -2.66 21.43
C GLU A 467 6.76 -1.80 20.96
N ASP A 468 7.07 -1.81 19.67
CA ASP A 468 8.15 -0.98 19.11
C ASP A 468 7.81 0.52 19.22
N VAL A 469 6.58 0.92 18.93
CA VAL A 469 6.12 2.30 19.17
C VAL A 469 6.23 2.65 20.66
N MET A 470 5.83 1.72 21.54
CA MET A 470 5.93 1.90 22.98
C MET A 470 7.40 2.07 23.43
N ASN A 471 8.31 1.26 22.87
CA ASN A 471 9.74 1.34 23.16
C ASN A 471 10.35 2.67 22.69
N HIS A 472 10.01 3.12 21.47
CA HIS A 472 10.43 4.42 20.98
C HIS A 472 9.83 5.58 21.80
N THR A 473 8.56 5.47 22.19
CA THR A 473 7.90 6.44 23.06
C THR A 473 8.56 6.47 24.44
N LYS A 474 8.87 5.28 25.00
CA LYS A 474 9.61 5.17 26.25
C LYS A 474 10.99 5.81 26.15
N THR A 475 11.71 5.57 25.05
CA THR A 475 13.02 6.20 24.81
C THR A 475 12.91 7.73 24.78
N ILE A 476 11.86 8.27 24.16
CA ILE A 476 11.59 9.71 24.14
C ILE A 476 11.28 10.22 25.55
N THR A 477 10.46 9.48 26.30
CA THR A 477 10.09 9.82 27.69
C THR A 477 11.34 9.80 28.59
N ASP A 478 12.17 8.76 28.47
CA ASP A 478 13.42 8.64 29.25
C ASP A 478 14.40 9.79 28.91
N LEU A 479 14.47 10.23 27.64
CA LEU A 479 15.26 11.39 27.25
C LEU A 479 14.67 12.70 27.80
N LEU A 480 13.35 12.84 27.85
CA LEU A 480 12.67 13.98 28.46
C LEU A 480 12.85 14.01 29.97
N ASP A 481 12.76 12.84 30.64
CA ASP A 481 13.01 12.72 32.05
C ASP A 481 14.47 13.06 32.39
N GLN A 482 15.42 12.62 31.56
CA GLN A 482 16.82 13.05 31.72
C GLN A 482 16.97 14.57 31.57
N MET A 483 16.17 15.25 30.72
CA MET A 483 16.14 16.72 30.66
C MET A 483 15.57 17.35 31.93
N LEU A 484 14.55 16.76 32.52
CA LEU A 484 13.89 17.30 33.72
C LEU A 484 14.72 17.06 34.99
N ASP A 485 15.53 15.98 35.01
CA ASP A 485 16.37 15.64 36.15
C ASP A 485 17.73 16.38 36.19
N ILE A 486 18.21 16.87 35.01
CA ILE A 486 19.46 17.63 34.94
C ILE A 486 19.44 18.92 35.79
N PRO A 487 18.35 19.72 35.81
CA PRO A 487 18.32 20.89 36.68
C PRO A 487 18.38 20.54 38.20
N LYS A 488 17.86 19.38 38.60
CA LYS A 488 17.86 18.94 39.98
C LYS A 488 19.25 18.50 40.45
N LYS A 489 20.00 17.82 39.57
CA LYS A 489 21.33 17.32 39.92
C LYS A 489 22.37 18.45 39.97
N ASN A 490 22.31 19.38 38.98
CA ASN A 490 23.20 20.56 38.97
C ASN A 490 22.88 21.55 40.13
N ARG A 491 21.60 21.59 40.60
CA ARG A 491 21.23 22.40 41.75
C ARG A 491 21.81 21.86 43.07
N LYS A 492 21.83 20.52 43.23
CA LYS A 492 22.47 19.89 44.40
C LYS A 492 23.98 20.04 44.36
N ASP A 493 24.63 19.83 43.22
CA ASP A 493 26.09 19.96 43.09
C ASP A 493 26.56 21.43 43.11
N GLY A 494 25.71 22.38 42.76
CA GLY A 494 25.97 23.82 42.85
C GLY A 494 25.75 24.38 44.24
N GLU A 495 24.71 23.92 44.96
CA GLU A 495 24.43 24.33 46.33
C GLU A 495 25.50 23.80 47.31
N ASP A 496 25.97 22.55 47.12
CA ASP A 496 27.04 21.99 47.94
C ASP A 496 28.40 22.69 47.69
N LYS A 497 28.72 23.06 46.43
CA LYS A 497 29.97 23.79 46.13
C LYS A 497 29.94 25.26 46.59
N THR A 498 28.79 25.93 46.45
CA THR A 498 28.64 27.31 46.92
C THR A 498 28.54 27.36 48.43
N ALA A 499 27.87 26.43 49.10
CA ALA A 499 27.81 26.35 50.56
C ALA A 499 29.20 26.07 51.17
N SER A 500 29.98 25.15 50.54
CA SER A 500 31.33 24.85 51.00
C SER A 500 32.28 26.02 50.79
N SER A 501 32.20 26.71 49.63
CA SER A 501 33.08 27.85 49.33
C SER A 501 32.77 29.11 50.15
N VAL A 502 31.51 29.29 50.54
CA VAL A 502 31.09 30.40 51.41
C VAL A 502 31.46 30.12 52.88
N LEU A 503 31.37 28.87 53.32
CA LEU A 503 31.81 28.46 54.68
C LEU A 503 33.34 28.58 54.82
N ASP A 504 34.11 28.21 53.80
CA ASP A 504 35.58 28.36 53.80
C ASP A 504 36.01 29.83 53.76
N ARG A 505 35.29 30.73 53.07
CA ARG A 505 35.57 32.17 53.08
C ARG A 505 35.21 32.80 54.44
N VAL A 506 34.08 32.44 55.04
CA VAL A 506 33.67 32.96 56.36
C VAL A 506 34.63 32.45 57.46
N ALA A 507 35.05 31.18 57.34
CA ALA A 507 36.06 30.63 58.28
C ALA A 507 37.47 31.25 58.07
N GLY A 508 37.81 31.66 56.84
CA GLY A 508 39.06 32.39 56.54
C GLY A 508 39.07 33.83 57.08
N GLU A 509 37.91 34.53 56.98
CA GLU A 509 37.82 35.91 57.47
C GLU A 509 37.76 35.98 59.01
N GLU A 510 37.20 34.98 59.72
CA GLU A 510 37.24 34.94 61.19
C GLU A 510 38.65 34.62 61.71
N SER A 511 39.53 33.98 60.93
CA SER A 511 40.90 33.70 61.38
C SER A 511 41.84 34.88 61.14
N GLU A 512 41.58 35.79 60.25
CA GLU A 512 42.42 36.99 60.02
C GLU A 512 42.11 38.16 60.95
N THR A 513 40.89 38.19 61.53
CA THR A 513 40.53 39.28 62.45
C THR A 513 41.03 39.08 63.87
N LYS A 514 41.54 37.85 64.19
CA LYS A 514 42.06 37.55 65.54
C LYS A 514 43.59 37.77 65.76
N ASN A 515 44.29 38.17 64.66
CA ASN A 515 45.72 38.33 64.76
C ASN A 515 46.20 39.73 64.30
N ARG A 516 45.63 40.77 64.86
CA ARG A 516 46.27 42.09 64.81
C ARG A 516 46.63 42.47 66.25
N PRO A 517 47.91 42.51 66.62
CA PRO A 517 48.34 43.10 67.87
C PRO A 517 48.18 44.62 67.78
N ASN A 518 47.66 45.16 68.93
CA ASN A 518 47.67 46.59 69.17
C ASN A 518 49.09 47.16 69.12
N SER A 519 49.34 48.05 68.15
CA SER A 519 50.27 49.13 68.28
C SER A 519 49.95 50.22 67.22
#